data_be64bf042ad3e6d1e20151a9cdb20f22
#
_entry.id   be64bf042ad3e6d1e20151a9cdb20f22
#
_cell.length_a   1.000
_cell.length_b   1.000
_cell.length_c   1.000
_cell.angle_alpha   90.00
_cell.angle_beta   90.00
_cell.angle_gamma   90.00
#
_symmetry.space_group_name_H-M   'P 1'
#
loop_
_entity.id
_entity.type
_entity.pdbx_description
1 polymer ?
#
loop_
_entity_poly.entity_id
_entity_poly.type
_entity_poly.pdbx_seq_one_letter_code
_entity_poly.pdbx_strand_id
1 'polypeptide(L)'
;DIDRYLREVDYWSQVADPEVEGKTCYWKIDNWGEQTFGSHGTLFVGAFCKSNCEMLFPVLLLCDEQGRYIDFTEDDIIGALEAVDDGDVRYFKPTDEEMAQYRDIYDTLVKEMLSKYQAASKPVMDYNRRKVENWADIQREQLNIQIAEMTTEIEQLSAQAAAAKDFLQKIDIRKKVEEKKKQLQKVQTAFHQKVSSIQAEAEREISDFNQQFDIQPILLVNVVLKF
;
A
#
# COMPACT_ATOMS: atom_id res chain seq x y z
N ASP A 1 7.74 -6.11 -20.50
CA ASP A 1 7.76 -7.44 -19.87
C ASP A 1 8.75 -7.42 -18.72
N ILE A 2 8.27 -7.23 -17.50
CA ILE A 2 9.06 -7.11 -16.25
C ILE A 2 10.01 -8.31 -16.09
N ASP A 3 9.58 -9.53 -16.46
CA ASP A 3 10.40 -10.74 -16.36
C ASP A 3 11.58 -10.75 -17.33
N ARG A 4 11.44 -10.09 -18.48
CA ARG A 4 12.54 -9.91 -19.44
C ARG A 4 13.56 -8.91 -18.88
N TYR A 5 13.05 -7.77 -18.38
CA TYR A 5 13.87 -6.73 -17.76
C TYR A 5 14.65 -7.26 -16.53
N LEU A 6 14.00 -8.06 -15.67
CA LEU A 6 14.64 -8.66 -14.50
C LEU A 6 15.71 -9.69 -14.89
N ARG A 7 15.51 -10.45 -15.96
CA ARG A 7 16.55 -11.37 -16.48
C ARG A 7 17.73 -10.60 -17.06
N GLU A 8 17.50 -9.46 -17.68
CA GLU A 8 18.57 -8.60 -18.19
C GLU A 8 19.33 -7.94 -17.04
N VAL A 9 18.64 -7.43 -16.01
CA VAL A 9 19.26 -6.91 -14.79
C VAL A 9 20.05 -8.01 -14.07
N ASP A 10 19.56 -9.25 -14.02
CA ASP A 10 20.26 -10.38 -13.43
C ASP A 10 21.48 -10.78 -14.25
N TYR A 11 21.40 -10.76 -15.59
CA TYR A 11 22.53 -10.94 -16.50
C TYR A 11 23.62 -9.87 -16.28
N TRP A 12 23.24 -8.60 -16.22
CA TRP A 12 24.17 -7.51 -16.00
C TRP A 12 24.78 -7.51 -14.59
N SER A 13 24.04 -7.96 -13.57
CA SER A 13 24.57 -8.13 -12.21
C SER A 13 25.60 -9.27 -12.11
N GLN A 14 25.53 -10.28 -12.97
CA GLN A 14 26.50 -11.38 -13.05
C GLN A 14 27.79 -11.00 -13.78
N VAL A 15 27.74 -9.99 -14.65
CA VAL A 15 28.91 -9.44 -15.36
C VAL A 15 29.66 -8.40 -14.50
N ALA A 16 29.04 -7.89 -13.43
CA ALA A 16 29.69 -6.98 -12.50
C ALA A 16 30.80 -7.69 -11.71
N ASP A 17 31.94 -7.01 -11.56
CA ASP A 17 33.06 -7.48 -10.76
C ASP A 17 32.58 -7.83 -9.34
N PRO A 18 32.78 -9.07 -8.86
CA PRO A 18 32.34 -9.49 -7.53
C PRO A 18 33.03 -8.75 -6.37
N GLU A 19 34.08 -7.98 -6.65
CA GLU A 19 34.77 -7.14 -5.65
C GLU A 19 34.11 -5.78 -5.40
N VAL A 20 33.00 -5.43 -6.10
CA VAL A 20 32.28 -4.18 -5.85
C VAL A 20 31.49 -4.31 -4.54
N GLU A 21 32.01 -3.69 -3.48
CA GLU A 21 31.29 -3.55 -2.21
C GLU A 21 29.98 -2.79 -2.43
N GLY A 22 28.88 -3.50 -2.36
CA GLY A 22 27.54 -2.94 -2.49
C GLY A 22 26.80 -3.41 -3.75
N LYS A 23 25.52 -3.10 -3.82
CA LYS A 23 24.60 -3.49 -4.89
C LYS A 23 24.58 -2.48 -6.04
N THR A 24 25.65 -1.69 -6.23
CA THR A 24 25.74 -0.64 -7.24
C THR A 24 26.84 -0.93 -8.23
N CYS A 25 26.49 -0.93 -9.51
CA CYS A 25 27.41 -1.07 -10.62
C CYS A 25 27.57 0.26 -11.36
N TYR A 26 28.78 0.61 -11.77
CA TYR A 26 29.09 1.85 -12.49
C TYR A 26 29.64 1.53 -13.85
N TRP A 27 28.87 1.83 -14.89
CA TRP A 27 29.23 1.59 -16.28
C TRP A 27 29.23 2.87 -17.09
N LYS A 28 30.08 2.90 -18.10
CA LYS A 28 30.17 3.96 -19.09
C LYS A 28 30.04 3.37 -20.50
N ILE A 29 29.19 3.98 -21.31
CA ILE A 29 29.03 3.69 -22.72
C ILE A 29 29.43 4.92 -23.53
N ASP A 30 30.54 4.84 -24.24
CA ASP A 30 31.02 5.97 -25.02
C ASP A 30 30.06 6.26 -26.20
N ASN A 31 29.72 7.54 -26.40
CA ASN A 31 28.88 8.08 -27.50
C ASN A 31 27.43 7.61 -27.56
N TRP A 32 26.94 6.79 -26.62
CA TRP A 32 25.56 6.31 -26.62
C TRP A 32 24.55 7.44 -26.42
N GLY A 33 24.83 8.36 -25.51
CA GLY A 33 23.94 9.48 -25.18
C GLY A 33 23.82 10.48 -26.32
N GLU A 34 24.91 10.79 -27.02
CA GLU A 34 24.88 11.66 -28.19
C GLU A 34 24.02 11.10 -29.33
N GLN A 35 24.09 9.80 -29.56
CA GLN A 35 23.32 9.13 -30.60
C GLN A 35 21.84 8.98 -30.25
N THR A 36 21.54 8.74 -28.96
CA THR A 36 20.19 8.40 -28.51
C THR A 36 19.43 9.64 -28.00
N PHE A 37 20.08 10.45 -27.17
CA PHE A 37 19.46 11.57 -26.46
C PHE A 37 20.02 12.94 -26.90
N GLY A 38 21.00 12.98 -27.79
CA GLY A 38 21.63 14.21 -28.25
C GLY A 38 22.46 14.94 -27.17
N SER A 39 22.78 14.28 -26.08
CA SER A 39 23.53 14.84 -24.95
C SER A 39 24.27 13.75 -24.17
N HIS A 40 25.26 14.17 -23.41
CA HIS A 40 25.88 13.33 -22.38
C HIS A 40 25.07 13.37 -21.09
N GLY A 41 25.14 12.31 -20.27
CA GLY A 41 24.42 12.26 -19.03
C GLY A 41 24.62 10.99 -18.24
N THR A 42 23.66 10.72 -17.38
CA THR A 42 23.68 9.53 -16.52
C THR A 42 22.29 8.92 -16.45
N LEU A 43 22.21 7.61 -16.74
CA LEU A 43 21.03 6.80 -16.52
C LEU A 43 21.19 6.03 -15.19
N PHE A 44 20.22 6.18 -14.31
CA PHE A 44 20.11 5.42 -13.09
C PHE A 44 19.05 4.34 -13.28
N VAL A 45 19.42 3.10 -13.01
CA VAL A 45 18.53 1.95 -13.06
C VAL A 45 18.52 1.32 -11.69
N GLY A 46 17.43 1.42 -10.97
CA GLY A 46 17.25 0.83 -9.65
C GLY A 46 16.15 -0.21 -9.66
N ALA A 47 16.32 -1.28 -8.89
CA ALA A 47 15.26 -2.21 -8.58
C ALA A 47 15.10 -2.31 -7.07
N PHE A 48 13.89 -2.05 -6.60
CA PHE A 48 13.53 -2.13 -5.20
C PHE A 48 12.53 -3.25 -4.97
N CYS A 49 12.58 -3.90 -3.82
CA CYS A 49 11.55 -4.84 -3.43
C CYS A 49 10.89 -4.42 -2.11
N LYS A 50 9.69 -4.92 -1.90
CA LYS A 50 9.08 -4.94 -0.58
C LYS A 50 9.89 -5.86 0.35
N SER A 51 9.81 -5.64 1.65
CA SER A 51 10.58 -6.36 2.69
C SER A 51 10.56 -7.90 2.56
N ASN A 52 9.54 -8.46 1.92
CA ASN A 52 9.38 -9.89 1.65
C ASN A 52 9.71 -10.31 0.21
N CYS A 53 10.22 -9.41 -0.63
CA CYS A 53 10.53 -9.63 -2.06
C CYS A 53 9.33 -10.08 -2.92
N GLU A 54 8.10 -9.88 -2.47
CA GLU A 54 6.90 -10.27 -3.24
C GLU A 54 6.60 -9.32 -4.41
N MET A 55 7.12 -8.09 -4.36
CA MET A 55 6.90 -7.10 -5.42
C MET A 55 8.19 -6.39 -5.75
N LEU A 56 8.47 -6.28 -7.04
CA LEU A 56 9.61 -5.54 -7.58
C LEU A 56 9.13 -4.21 -8.17
N PHE A 57 9.88 -3.16 -7.88
CA PHE A 57 9.63 -1.81 -8.38
C PHE A 57 10.87 -1.35 -9.14
N PRO A 58 10.87 -1.45 -10.48
CA PRO A 58 11.93 -0.87 -11.29
C PRO A 58 11.79 0.66 -11.27
N VAL A 59 12.90 1.35 -11.20
CA VAL A 59 12.95 2.81 -11.27
C VAL A 59 14.04 3.20 -12.24
N LEU A 60 13.67 3.98 -13.25
CA LEU A 60 14.58 4.54 -14.24
C LEU A 60 14.60 6.06 -14.09
N LEU A 61 15.80 6.63 -14.09
CA LEU A 61 15.99 8.07 -14.05
C LEU A 61 17.11 8.46 -14.99
N LEU A 62 16.81 9.32 -15.94
CA LEU A 62 17.76 9.88 -16.89
C LEU A 62 18.07 11.34 -16.53
N CYS A 63 19.35 11.67 -16.41
CA CYS A 63 19.80 13.01 -16.13
C CYS A 63 20.85 13.45 -17.16
N ASP A 64 20.86 14.75 -17.49
CA ASP A 64 21.94 15.37 -18.24
C ASP A 64 23.20 15.55 -17.38
N GLU A 65 24.28 16.08 -17.97
CA GLU A 65 25.54 16.37 -17.25
C GLU A 65 25.38 17.34 -16.09
N GLN A 66 24.33 18.16 -16.09
CA GLN A 66 24.02 19.13 -15.03
C GLN A 66 23.10 18.52 -13.96
N GLY A 67 22.75 17.22 -14.05
CA GLY A 67 21.87 16.54 -13.13
C GLY A 67 20.38 16.90 -13.31
N ARG A 68 19.98 17.51 -14.43
CA ARG A 68 18.60 17.81 -14.74
C ARG A 68 17.93 16.61 -15.40
N TYR A 69 16.70 16.33 -15.02
CA TYR A 69 15.93 15.23 -15.60
C TYR A 69 15.70 15.42 -17.09
N ILE A 70 15.94 14.36 -17.84
CA ILE A 70 15.56 14.22 -19.23
C ILE A 70 14.29 13.36 -19.27
N ASP A 71 13.23 13.89 -19.89
CA ASP A 71 11.97 13.14 -20.08
C ASP A 71 12.16 12.08 -21.17
N PHE A 72 11.75 10.85 -20.88
CA PHE A 72 11.87 9.70 -21.77
C PHE A 72 10.76 8.69 -21.50
N THR A 73 10.49 7.81 -22.46
CA THR A 73 9.67 6.62 -22.25
C THR A 73 10.56 5.42 -21.89
N GLU A 74 10.01 4.46 -21.15
CA GLU A 74 10.73 3.20 -20.85
C GLU A 74 11.15 2.48 -22.14
N ASP A 75 10.30 2.51 -23.16
CA ASP A 75 10.57 1.89 -24.47
C ASP A 75 11.76 2.57 -25.20
N ASP A 76 11.93 3.88 -25.05
CA ASP A 76 13.08 4.61 -25.63
C ASP A 76 14.39 4.14 -25.01
N ILE A 77 14.41 3.93 -23.70
CA ILE A 77 15.62 3.43 -23.01
C ILE A 77 15.89 1.98 -23.34
N ILE A 78 14.88 1.12 -23.33
CA ILE A 78 15.04 -0.30 -23.65
C ILE A 78 15.57 -0.45 -25.06
N GLY A 79 14.98 0.25 -26.05
CA GLY A 79 15.42 0.24 -27.43
C GLY A 79 16.86 0.76 -27.60
N ALA A 80 17.22 1.77 -26.82
CA ALA A 80 18.57 2.32 -26.84
C ALA A 80 19.62 1.37 -26.23
N LEU A 81 19.25 0.69 -25.14
CA LEU A 81 20.12 -0.30 -24.49
C LEU A 81 20.31 -1.58 -25.36
N GLU A 82 19.27 -2.00 -26.07
CA GLU A 82 19.34 -3.13 -27.01
C GLU A 82 20.30 -2.88 -28.19
N ALA A 83 20.56 -1.63 -28.50
CA ALA A 83 21.45 -1.22 -29.59
C ALA A 83 22.94 -1.12 -29.16
N VAL A 84 23.26 -1.33 -27.88
CA VAL A 84 24.63 -1.24 -27.36
C VAL A 84 25.39 -2.54 -27.63
N ASP A 85 26.56 -2.43 -28.24
CA ASP A 85 27.49 -3.56 -28.35
C ASP A 85 28.23 -3.78 -27.03
N ASP A 86 28.36 -5.03 -26.59
CA ASP A 86 29.06 -5.39 -25.35
C ASP A 86 30.50 -4.85 -25.26
N GLY A 87 31.13 -4.61 -26.40
CA GLY A 87 32.47 -4.01 -26.50
C GLY A 87 32.56 -2.54 -26.14
N ASP A 88 31.43 -1.82 -26.13
CA ASP A 88 31.37 -0.38 -25.85
C ASP A 88 31.13 -0.08 -24.38
N VAL A 89 30.79 -1.08 -23.58
CA VAL A 89 30.52 -0.95 -22.15
C VAL A 89 31.83 -1.03 -21.38
N ARG A 90 32.13 0.02 -20.61
CA ARG A 90 33.33 0.08 -19.77
C ARG A 90 32.95 0.34 -18.31
N TYR A 91 33.68 -0.29 -17.44
CA TYR A 91 33.60 -0.02 -16.02
C TYR A 91 34.27 1.33 -15.68
N PHE A 92 33.68 2.14 -14.82
CA PHE A 92 34.32 3.33 -14.30
C PHE A 92 34.21 3.41 -12.78
N LYS A 93 35.19 4.07 -12.16
CA LYS A 93 35.14 4.38 -10.73
C LYS A 93 34.74 5.85 -10.57
N PRO A 94 33.58 6.13 -9.95
CA PRO A 94 33.14 7.51 -9.72
C PRO A 94 34.08 8.24 -8.75
N THR A 95 34.20 9.54 -8.92
CA THR A 95 34.86 10.42 -7.96
C THR A 95 34.00 10.60 -6.71
N ASP A 96 34.59 11.14 -5.62
CA ASP A 96 33.84 11.40 -4.38
C ASP A 96 32.71 12.43 -4.61
N GLU A 97 32.92 13.39 -5.51
CA GLU A 97 31.90 14.40 -5.89
C GLU A 97 30.73 13.74 -6.65
N GLU A 98 31.03 12.88 -7.63
CA GLU A 98 30.03 12.11 -8.36
C GLU A 98 29.26 11.17 -7.41
N MET A 99 29.93 10.53 -6.46
CA MET A 99 29.29 9.68 -5.45
C MET A 99 28.32 10.47 -4.56
N ALA A 100 28.66 11.70 -4.17
CA ALA A 100 27.77 12.54 -3.40
C ALA A 100 26.53 12.92 -4.22
N GLN A 101 26.71 13.32 -5.48
CA GLN A 101 25.63 13.64 -6.41
C GLN A 101 24.72 12.42 -6.65
N TYR A 102 25.29 11.23 -6.85
CA TYR A 102 24.52 10.01 -7.06
C TYR A 102 23.68 9.60 -5.85
N ARG A 103 24.16 9.89 -4.62
CA ARG A 103 23.35 9.68 -3.40
C ARG A 103 22.11 10.57 -3.36
N ASP A 104 22.27 11.85 -3.67
CA ASP A 104 21.14 12.79 -3.68
C ASP A 104 20.09 12.40 -4.73
N ILE A 105 20.56 11.98 -5.90
CA ILE A 105 19.69 11.48 -6.98
C ILE A 105 18.99 10.19 -6.53
N TYR A 106 19.72 9.27 -5.92
CA TYR A 106 19.18 8.02 -5.39
C TYR A 106 18.09 8.27 -4.35
N ASP A 107 18.32 9.17 -3.39
CA ASP A 107 17.32 9.54 -2.39
C ASP A 107 16.06 10.14 -3.03
N THR A 108 16.23 10.88 -4.11
CA THR A 108 15.12 11.42 -4.89
C THR A 108 14.32 10.31 -5.58
N LEU A 109 15.01 9.35 -6.21
CA LEU A 109 14.39 8.17 -6.82
C LEU A 109 13.54 7.37 -5.84
N VAL A 110 14.10 7.10 -4.66
CA VAL A 110 13.37 6.37 -3.60
C VAL A 110 12.10 7.12 -3.19
N LYS A 111 12.19 8.44 -3.01
CA LYS A 111 11.03 9.28 -2.66
C LYS A 111 9.97 9.27 -3.75
N GLU A 112 10.37 9.39 -5.02
CA GLU A 112 9.43 9.33 -6.14
C GLU A 112 8.75 7.97 -6.26
N MET A 113 9.51 6.89 -6.15
CA MET A 113 8.97 5.54 -6.14
C MET A 113 7.94 5.34 -5.02
N LEU A 114 8.30 5.72 -3.79
CA LEU A 114 7.39 5.62 -2.65
C LEU A 114 6.12 6.45 -2.87
N SER A 115 6.25 7.66 -3.42
CA SER A 115 5.12 8.54 -3.74
C SER A 115 4.20 7.92 -4.80
N LYS A 116 4.76 7.38 -5.89
CA LYS A 116 4.00 6.69 -6.93
C LYS A 116 3.27 5.45 -6.36
N TYR A 117 3.96 4.66 -5.55
CA TYR A 117 3.35 3.49 -4.91
C TYR A 117 2.22 3.86 -3.95
N GLN A 118 2.42 4.87 -3.09
CA GLN A 118 1.39 5.35 -2.18
C GLN A 118 0.17 5.88 -2.95
N ALA A 119 0.40 6.63 -4.04
CA ALA A 119 -0.68 7.11 -4.89
C ALA A 119 -1.46 5.95 -5.55
N ALA A 120 -0.77 4.92 -6.03
CA ALA A 120 -1.38 3.73 -6.63
C ALA A 120 -2.12 2.87 -5.59
N SER A 121 -1.62 2.79 -4.36
CA SER A 121 -2.21 1.98 -3.28
C SER A 121 -3.41 2.66 -2.61
N LYS A 122 -3.44 3.99 -2.60
CA LYS A 122 -4.47 4.78 -1.92
C LYS A 122 -5.91 4.41 -2.29
N PRO A 123 -6.30 4.24 -3.57
CA PRO A 123 -7.67 3.86 -3.91
C PRO A 123 -8.08 2.51 -3.33
N VAL A 124 -7.16 1.54 -3.26
CA VAL A 124 -7.40 0.21 -2.69
C VAL A 124 -7.58 0.30 -1.18
N MET A 125 -6.74 1.07 -0.49
CA MET A 125 -6.85 1.34 0.94
C MET A 125 -8.16 2.05 1.29
N ASP A 126 -8.54 3.08 0.52
CA ASP A 126 -9.79 3.82 0.71
C ASP A 126 -11.02 2.94 0.45
N TYR A 127 -10.97 2.06 -0.55
CA TYR A 127 -12.03 1.10 -0.81
C TYR A 127 -12.21 0.13 0.37
N ASN A 128 -11.11 -0.44 0.86
CA ASN A 128 -11.16 -1.37 2.00
C ASN A 128 -11.67 -0.66 3.27
N ARG A 129 -11.18 0.54 3.54
CA ARG A 129 -11.68 1.34 4.67
C ARG A 129 -13.18 1.52 4.62
N ARG A 130 -13.74 1.97 3.48
CA ARG A 130 -15.19 2.15 3.30
C ARG A 130 -15.96 0.85 3.51
N LYS A 131 -15.42 -0.27 3.04
CA LYS A 131 -16.03 -1.59 3.22
C LYS A 131 -16.13 -1.97 4.69
N VAL A 132 -15.05 -1.75 5.46
CA VAL A 132 -15.00 -2.07 6.90
C VAL A 132 -15.88 -1.09 7.70
N GLU A 133 -15.86 0.19 7.39
CA GLU A 133 -16.73 1.20 8.01
C GLU A 133 -18.20 0.87 7.78
N ASN A 134 -18.60 0.54 6.55
CA ASN A 134 -19.95 0.10 6.23
C ASN A 134 -20.36 -1.15 7.01
N TRP A 135 -19.48 -2.13 7.13
CA TRP A 135 -19.74 -3.31 7.95
C TRP A 135 -19.99 -2.92 9.42
N ALA A 136 -19.16 -2.07 9.99
CA ALA A 136 -19.31 -1.59 11.37
C ALA A 136 -20.64 -0.83 11.58
N ASP A 137 -21.04 -0.01 10.61
CA ASP A 137 -22.31 0.73 10.65
C ASP A 137 -23.52 -0.22 10.59
N ILE A 138 -23.46 -1.24 9.71
CA ILE A 138 -24.51 -2.28 9.63
C ILE A 138 -24.64 -3.02 10.97
N GLN A 139 -23.51 -3.38 11.59
CA GLN A 139 -23.54 -4.07 12.89
C GLN A 139 -24.15 -3.19 14.00
N ARG A 140 -23.81 -1.89 14.01
CA ARG A 140 -24.41 -0.93 14.96
C ARG A 140 -25.91 -0.76 14.73
N GLU A 141 -26.32 -0.65 13.46
CA GLU A 141 -27.75 -0.50 13.11
C GLU A 141 -28.55 -1.73 13.50
N GLN A 142 -28.03 -2.95 13.29
CA GLN A 142 -28.66 -4.18 13.74
C GLN A 142 -28.90 -4.20 15.26
N LEU A 143 -27.95 -3.71 16.06
CA LEU A 143 -28.13 -3.60 17.50
C LEU A 143 -29.20 -2.57 17.87
N ASN A 144 -29.27 -1.44 17.17
CA ASN A 144 -30.32 -0.44 17.38
C ASN A 144 -31.70 -0.97 17.03
N ILE A 145 -31.82 -1.68 15.90
CA ILE A 145 -33.07 -2.33 15.49
C ILE A 145 -33.54 -3.33 16.56
N GLN A 146 -32.63 -4.18 17.06
CA GLN A 146 -32.94 -5.13 18.12
C GLN A 146 -33.49 -4.46 19.38
N ILE A 147 -32.90 -3.34 19.81
CA ILE A 147 -33.37 -2.57 20.96
C ILE A 147 -34.75 -1.96 20.68
N ALA A 148 -34.97 -1.40 19.48
CA ALA A 148 -36.24 -0.82 19.08
C ALA A 148 -37.36 -1.87 19.02
N GLU A 149 -37.11 -3.03 18.46
CA GLU A 149 -38.07 -4.16 18.41
C GLU A 149 -38.47 -4.64 19.80
N MET A 150 -37.47 -4.81 20.70
CA MET A 150 -37.76 -5.21 22.10
C MET A 150 -38.56 -4.12 22.83
N THR A 151 -38.31 -2.85 22.58
CA THR A 151 -39.05 -1.73 23.16
C THR A 151 -40.52 -1.75 22.68
N THR A 152 -40.74 -1.88 21.38
CA THR A 152 -42.06 -2.00 20.77
C THR A 152 -42.85 -3.18 21.33
N GLU A 153 -42.19 -4.36 21.47
CA GLU A 153 -42.82 -5.56 22.04
C GLU A 153 -43.27 -5.32 23.50
N ILE A 154 -42.45 -4.63 24.31
CA ILE A 154 -42.80 -4.27 25.70
C ILE A 154 -44.01 -3.31 25.74
N GLU A 155 -44.07 -2.32 24.85
CA GLU A 155 -45.19 -1.42 24.73
C GLU A 155 -46.49 -2.14 24.36
N GLN A 156 -46.42 -3.03 23.36
CA GLN A 156 -47.57 -3.84 22.95
C GLN A 156 -48.07 -4.78 24.06
N LEU A 157 -47.18 -5.46 24.76
CA LEU A 157 -47.53 -6.28 25.90
C LEU A 157 -48.15 -5.44 27.06
N SER A 158 -47.59 -4.26 27.29
CA SER A 158 -48.11 -3.34 28.31
C SER A 158 -49.52 -2.87 27.97
N ALA A 159 -49.80 -2.54 26.71
CA ALA A 159 -51.12 -2.17 26.22
C ALA A 159 -52.11 -3.34 26.35
N GLN A 160 -51.66 -4.57 26.00
CA GLN A 160 -52.48 -5.78 26.19
C GLN A 160 -52.80 -6.04 27.66
N ALA A 161 -51.83 -5.84 28.57
CA ALA A 161 -52.07 -5.94 30.01
C ALA A 161 -53.07 -4.90 30.51
N ALA A 162 -53.08 -3.69 29.95
CA ALA A 162 -54.04 -2.65 30.29
C ALA A 162 -55.46 -3.00 29.81
N ALA A 163 -55.60 -3.61 28.63
CA ALA A 163 -56.87 -3.97 28.02
C ALA A 163 -57.48 -5.28 28.58
N ALA A 164 -56.69 -6.13 29.23
CA ALA A 164 -57.13 -7.43 29.74
C ALA A 164 -58.19 -7.26 30.84
N LYS A 165 -59.37 -7.91 30.65
CA LYS A 165 -60.49 -7.91 31.60
C LYS A 165 -60.34 -8.97 32.69
N ASP A 166 -59.68 -10.11 32.36
CA ASP A 166 -59.40 -11.17 33.30
C ASP A 166 -58.16 -10.86 34.15
N PHE A 167 -58.28 -11.01 35.46
CA PHE A 167 -57.24 -10.70 36.42
C PHE A 167 -56.03 -11.63 36.30
N LEU A 168 -56.25 -12.94 36.08
CA LEU A 168 -55.14 -13.89 35.91
C LEU A 168 -54.37 -13.65 34.63
N GLN A 169 -55.07 -13.41 33.54
CA GLN A 169 -54.47 -13.03 32.27
C GLN A 169 -53.62 -11.75 32.39
N LYS A 170 -54.14 -10.78 33.10
CA LYS A 170 -53.41 -9.50 33.36
C LYS A 170 -52.12 -9.73 34.14
N ILE A 171 -52.09 -10.62 35.13
CA ILE A 171 -50.90 -10.94 35.90
C ILE A 171 -49.87 -11.64 35.01
N ASP A 172 -50.28 -12.62 34.17
CA ASP A 172 -49.36 -13.34 33.30
C ASP A 172 -48.71 -12.41 32.26
N ILE A 173 -49.48 -11.51 31.67
CA ILE A 173 -48.91 -10.53 30.72
C ILE A 173 -47.95 -9.59 31.43
N ARG A 174 -48.25 -9.12 32.64
CA ARG A 174 -47.34 -8.25 33.42
C ARG A 174 -46.02 -8.95 33.76
N LYS A 175 -46.03 -10.25 34.08
CA LYS A 175 -44.81 -11.03 34.29
C LYS A 175 -43.95 -11.05 33.01
N LYS A 176 -44.54 -11.28 31.84
CA LYS A 176 -43.85 -11.22 30.56
C LYS A 176 -43.24 -9.85 30.27
N VAL A 177 -43.96 -8.79 30.58
CA VAL A 177 -43.48 -7.42 30.47
C VAL A 177 -42.20 -7.23 31.33
N GLU A 178 -42.23 -7.64 32.59
CA GLU A 178 -41.08 -7.51 33.49
C GLU A 178 -39.88 -8.36 33.05
N GLU A 179 -40.09 -9.56 32.51
CA GLU A 179 -39.03 -10.40 31.95
C GLU A 179 -38.41 -9.74 30.70
N LYS A 180 -39.21 -9.20 29.80
CA LYS A 180 -38.75 -8.50 28.60
C LYS A 180 -37.99 -7.20 28.96
N LYS A 181 -38.46 -6.44 29.95
CA LYS A 181 -37.73 -5.27 30.45
C LYS A 181 -36.35 -5.63 31.00
N LYS A 182 -36.25 -6.74 31.75
CA LYS A 182 -34.95 -7.21 32.25
C LYS A 182 -34.04 -7.64 31.10
N GLN A 183 -34.58 -8.27 30.04
CA GLN A 183 -33.80 -8.60 28.84
C GLN A 183 -33.35 -7.35 28.12
N LEU A 184 -34.21 -6.36 27.89
CA LEU A 184 -33.87 -5.07 27.28
C LEU A 184 -32.76 -4.36 28.05
N GLN A 185 -32.86 -4.31 29.38
CA GLN A 185 -31.83 -3.69 30.22
C GLN A 185 -30.46 -4.38 30.07
N LYS A 186 -30.43 -5.73 29.98
CA LYS A 186 -29.19 -6.47 29.71
C LYS A 186 -28.62 -6.12 28.34
N VAL A 187 -29.46 -6.05 27.29
CA VAL A 187 -29.03 -5.70 25.95
C VAL A 187 -28.52 -4.27 25.90
N GLN A 188 -29.21 -3.32 26.54
CA GLN A 188 -28.77 -1.92 26.63
C GLN A 188 -27.46 -1.77 27.40
N THR A 189 -27.25 -2.50 28.48
CA THR A 189 -25.99 -2.49 29.24
C THR A 189 -24.84 -3.05 28.38
N ALA A 190 -25.09 -4.12 27.63
CA ALA A 190 -24.11 -4.72 26.73
C ALA A 190 -23.89 -3.91 25.44
N PHE A 191 -24.81 -3.03 25.07
CA PHE A 191 -24.78 -2.26 23.83
C PHE A 191 -23.49 -1.44 23.69
N HIS A 192 -23.14 -0.66 24.69
CA HIS A 192 -21.94 0.17 24.68
C HIS A 192 -20.66 -0.67 24.54
N GLN A 193 -20.61 -1.81 25.22
CA GLN A 193 -19.48 -2.73 25.09
C GLN A 193 -19.38 -3.35 23.68
N LYS A 194 -20.52 -3.74 23.10
CA LYS A 194 -20.57 -4.27 21.74
C LYS A 194 -20.21 -3.22 20.70
N VAL A 195 -20.71 -2.00 20.83
CA VAL A 195 -20.37 -0.89 19.91
C VAL A 195 -18.87 -0.59 19.99
N SER A 196 -18.30 -0.53 21.20
CA SER A 196 -16.86 -0.35 21.38
C SER A 196 -16.03 -1.50 20.78
N SER A 197 -16.51 -2.74 20.93
CA SER A 197 -15.86 -3.92 20.33
C SER A 197 -15.89 -3.87 18.79
N ILE A 198 -17.04 -3.52 18.19
CA ILE A 198 -17.18 -3.36 16.73
C ILE A 198 -16.22 -2.28 16.21
N GLN A 199 -16.14 -1.16 16.92
CA GLN A 199 -15.24 -0.08 16.55
C GLN A 199 -13.76 -0.52 16.61
N ALA A 200 -13.35 -1.17 17.69
CA ALA A 200 -11.98 -1.67 17.84
C ALA A 200 -11.62 -2.74 16.80
N GLU A 201 -12.58 -3.59 16.44
CA GLU A 201 -12.42 -4.60 15.37
C GLU A 201 -12.24 -3.92 14.01
N ALA A 202 -13.07 -2.92 13.69
CA ALA A 202 -12.96 -2.16 12.45
C ALA A 202 -11.61 -1.43 12.34
N GLU A 203 -11.17 -0.76 13.41
CA GLU A 203 -9.89 -0.06 13.45
C GLU A 203 -8.72 -1.03 13.26
N ARG A 204 -8.78 -2.21 13.88
CA ARG A 204 -7.76 -3.24 13.72
C ARG A 204 -7.73 -3.79 12.29
N GLU A 205 -8.87 -4.11 11.70
CA GLU A 205 -8.99 -4.59 10.32
C GLU A 205 -8.39 -3.58 9.31
N ILE A 206 -8.71 -2.28 9.49
CA ILE A 206 -8.16 -1.20 8.67
C ILE A 206 -6.65 -1.10 8.86
N SER A 207 -6.16 -1.17 10.10
CA SER A 207 -4.73 -1.09 10.40
C SER A 207 -3.96 -2.26 9.82
N ASP A 208 -4.44 -3.49 10.02
CA ASP A 208 -3.80 -4.71 9.53
C ASP A 208 -3.74 -4.73 7.99
N PHE A 209 -4.81 -4.24 7.33
CA PHE A 209 -4.81 -4.10 5.89
C PHE A 209 -3.81 -3.03 5.42
N ASN A 210 -3.76 -1.87 6.06
CA ASN A 210 -2.85 -0.79 5.69
C ASN A 210 -1.38 -1.19 5.86
N GLN A 211 -1.06 -2.01 6.88
CA GLN A 211 0.30 -2.52 7.08
C GLN A 211 0.81 -3.37 5.90
N GLN A 212 -0.09 -3.97 5.11
CA GLN A 212 0.32 -4.70 3.90
C GLN A 212 0.90 -3.78 2.82
N PHE A 213 0.58 -2.47 2.89
CA PHE A 213 1.09 -1.44 1.98
C PHE A 213 2.25 -0.64 2.58
N ASP A 214 2.67 -0.96 3.80
CA ASP A 214 3.87 -0.37 4.38
C ASP A 214 5.10 -0.99 3.73
N ILE A 215 5.83 -0.15 2.98
CA ILE A 215 7.02 -0.58 2.24
C ILE A 215 8.24 -0.03 2.93
N GLN A 216 9.14 -0.93 3.33
CA GLN A 216 10.53 -0.60 3.53
C GLN A 216 11.27 -0.96 2.23
N PRO A 217 11.65 0.02 1.40
CA PRO A 217 12.29 -0.28 0.14
C PRO A 217 13.66 -0.90 0.38
N ILE A 218 13.86 -2.10 -0.13
CA ILE A 218 15.16 -2.76 -0.14
C ILE A 218 15.69 -2.63 -1.55
N LEU A 219 16.83 -1.95 -1.70
CA LEU A 219 17.53 -1.90 -2.97
C LEU A 219 18.11 -3.29 -3.29
N LEU A 220 17.70 -3.86 -4.40
CA LEU A 220 18.25 -5.12 -4.91
C LEU A 220 19.45 -4.88 -5.80
N VAL A 221 19.30 -3.98 -6.76
CA VAL A 221 20.33 -3.64 -7.75
C VAL A 221 20.23 -2.14 -8.02
N ASN A 222 21.37 -1.51 -8.19
CA ASN A 222 21.46 -0.15 -8.71
C ASN A 222 22.55 -0.15 -9.78
N VAL A 223 22.22 0.34 -10.96
CA VAL A 223 23.17 0.53 -12.06
C VAL A 223 23.22 2.00 -12.38
N VAL A 224 24.40 2.57 -12.36
CA VAL A 224 24.68 3.94 -12.79
C VAL A 224 25.41 3.85 -14.11
N LEU A 225 24.75 4.27 -15.16
CA LEU A 225 25.28 4.21 -16.53
C LEU A 225 25.55 5.62 -17.02
N LYS A 226 26.83 5.96 -17.18
CA LYS A 226 27.29 7.23 -17.72
C LYS A 226 27.45 7.12 -19.24
N PHE A 227 27.01 8.13 -19.95
CA PHE A 227 27.06 8.15 -21.42
C PHE A 227 27.43 9.53 -21.96
#